data_87b40124f3ce4bc0a87c19f28c23bc55
#
_entry.id   87b40124f3ce4bc0a87c19f28c23bc55
#
_cell.length_a   1.000
_cell.length_b   1.000
_cell.length_c   1.000
_cell.angle_alpha   90.00
_cell.angle_beta   90.00
_cell.angle_gamma   90.00
#
_symmetry.space_group_name_H-M   'P 1'
#
loop_
_entity.id
_entity.type
_entity.pdbx_description
1 polymer ?
#
loop_
_entity_poly.entity_id
_entity_poly.type
_entity_poly.pdbx_seq_one_letter_code
_entity_poly.pdbx_strand_id
1 'polypeptide(L)'
;MTVTGAPTDGDIAEDLTQAIDTSTLTPQQIAARNIRVVEAHFHNENPDDVDKAIALYTDDVVWEGPVRGRVYTDHAAVKAAYLDIFATLQLNKATTLRRFATEQFVFDDQVADVTVVGDKMPNLGFKVGDRLSMRLVHCFEMRDGKIAREIAYEISRTYGGPRDHDDIPEGSVVVDYTAGH
;
A
#
# COMPACT_ATOMS: atom_id res chain seq x y z
N MET A 1 6.51 -22.33 39.96
CA MET A 1 6.90 -23.19 38.82
C MET A 1 6.84 -22.30 37.57
N THR A 2 8.00 -21.89 37.11
CA THR A 2 8.17 -21.00 35.98
C THR A 2 8.33 -21.88 34.75
N VAL A 3 7.38 -21.81 33.80
CA VAL A 3 7.55 -22.47 32.50
C VAL A 3 8.05 -21.41 31.54
N THR A 4 9.34 -21.34 31.35
CA THR A 4 10.00 -20.64 30.27
C THR A 4 9.95 -21.54 29.04
N GLY A 5 8.97 -21.32 28.15
CA GLY A 5 9.00 -21.86 26.80
C GLY A 5 9.91 -20.97 25.97
N ALA A 6 11.09 -21.51 25.59
CA ALA A 6 11.93 -20.89 24.58
C ALA A 6 11.19 -20.90 23.22
N PRO A 7 11.38 -19.87 22.36
CA PRO A 7 10.87 -19.92 20.99
C PRO A 7 11.57 -21.07 20.26
N THR A 8 10.77 -21.92 19.64
CA THR A 8 11.27 -23.01 18.81
C THR A 8 11.86 -22.42 17.52
N ASP A 9 13.15 -22.62 17.32
CA ASP A 9 13.83 -22.42 16.03
C ASP A 9 13.09 -23.14 14.91
N GLY A 10 12.61 -22.38 13.91
CA GLY A 10 12.00 -22.98 12.73
C GLY A 10 11.08 -22.10 11.89
N ASP A 11 10.86 -20.83 12.22
CA ASP A 11 10.17 -19.92 11.30
C ASP A 11 11.16 -19.51 10.19
N ILE A 12 11.20 -20.34 9.12
CA ILE A 12 11.67 -19.85 7.82
C ILE A 12 10.74 -18.70 7.47
N ALA A 13 11.28 -17.49 7.37
CA ALA A 13 10.50 -16.31 7.00
C ALA A 13 9.70 -16.64 5.73
N GLU A 14 8.37 -16.53 5.83
CA GLU A 14 7.47 -16.84 4.71
C GLU A 14 7.84 -15.99 3.51
N ASP A 15 8.05 -16.60 2.34
CA ASP A 15 8.27 -15.88 1.09
C ASP A 15 6.92 -15.37 0.57
N LEU A 16 6.64 -14.10 0.84
CA LEU A 16 5.39 -13.45 0.45
C LEU A 16 5.24 -13.25 -1.06
N THR A 17 6.32 -13.42 -1.85
CA THR A 17 6.28 -13.30 -3.31
C THR A 17 5.71 -14.54 -3.99
N GLN A 18 5.59 -15.66 -3.27
CA GLN A 18 5.06 -16.92 -3.81
C GLN A 18 3.54 -16.97 -3.68
N ALA A 19 2.89 -17.45 -4.75
CA ALA A 19 1.50 -17.86 -4.67
C ALA A 19 1.35 -19.06 -3.73
N ILE A 20 0.26 -19.11 -2.99
CA ILE A 20 -0.02 -20.18 -2.02
C ILE A 20 -1.37 -20.84 -2.30
N ASP A 21 -1.48 -22.11 -1.93
CA ASP A 21 -2.78 -22.78 -1.85
C ASP A 21 -3.52 -22.32 -0.57
N THR A 22 -4.53 -21.49 -0.75
CA THR A 22 -5.34 -20.97 0.34
C THR A 22 -6.39 -21.96 0.86
N SER A 23 -6.62 -23.08 0.17
CA SER A 23 -7.67 -24.04 0.50
C SER A 23 -7.51 -24.71 1.88
N THR A 24 -6.28 -24.73 2.39
CA THR A 24 -5.93 -25.30 3.71
C THR A 24 -5.93 -24.29 4.85
N LEU A 25 -6.13 -23.02 4.56
CA LEU A 25 -6.06 -21.92 5.52
C LEU A 25 -7.46 -21.49 5.96
N THR A 26 -7.55 -21.00 7.19
CA THR A 26 -8.77 -20.33 7.66
C THR A 26 -8.90 -18.94 7.06
N PRO A 27 -10.12 -18.37 6.97
CA PRO A 27 -10.33 -16.99 6.53
C PRO A 27 -9.44 -15.98 7.27
N GLN A 28 -9.25 -16.15 8.56
CA GLN A 28 -8.41 -15.29 9.39
C GLN A 28 -6.93 -15.38 9.04
N GLN A 29 -6.44 -16.59 8.73
CA GLN A 29 -5.04 -16.78 8.30
C GLN A 29 -4.79 -16.17 6.93
N ILE A 30 -5.75 -16.29 6.00
CA ILE A 30 -5.68 -15.66 4.68
C ILE A 30 -5.66 -14.13 4.83
N ALA A 31 -6.59 -13.57 5.61
CA ALA A 31 -6.67 -12.13 5.85
C ALA A 31 -5.38 -11.58 6.49
N ALA A 32 -4.84 -12.26 7.50
CA ALA A 32 -3.58 -11.89 8.14
C ALA A 32 -2.40 -11.92 7.17
N ARG A 33 -2.32 -12.94 6.29
CA ARG A 33 -1.30 -12.99 5.24
C ARG A 33 -1.46 -11.86 4.23
N ASN A 34 -2.68 -11.57 3.79
CA ASN A 34 -2.96 -10.48 2.86
C ASN A 34 -2.49 -9.13 3.40
N ILE A 35 -2.67 -8.86 4.70
CA ILE A 35 -2.12 -7.65 5.35
C ILE A 35 -0.61 -7.64 5.24
N ARG A 36 0.10 -8.74 5.56
CA ARG A 36 1.57 -8.79 5.47
C ARG A 36 2.07 -8.56 4.04
N VAL A 37 1.36 -9.09 3.03
CA VAL A 37 1.71 -8.85 1.61
C VAL A 37 1.59 -7.38 1.26
N VAL A 38 0.51 -6.71 1.64
CA VAL A 38 0.31 -5.28 1.37
C VAL A 38 1.29 -4.41 2.17
N GLU A 39 1.61 -4.78 3.40
CA GLU A 39 2.66 -4.10 4.18
C GLU A 39 4.04 -4.23 3.55
N ALA A 40 4.40 -5.44 3.10
CA ALA A 40 5.64 -5.67 2.37
C ALA A 40 5.66 -4.89 1.04
N HIS A 41 4.52 -4.76 0.37
CA HIS A 41 4.38 -3.97 -0.84
C HIS A 41 4.70 -2.48 -0.55
N PHE A 42 4.02 -1.84 0.39
CA PHE A 42 4.28 -0.44 0.75
C PHE A 42 5.71 -0.22 1.28
N HIS A 43 6.27 -1.16 2.03
CA HIS A 43 7.65 -1.08 2.50
C HIS A 43 8.65 -1.01 1.35
N ASN A 44 8.37 -1.70 0.25
CA ASN A 44 9.22 -1.78 -0.92
C ASN A 44 8.88 -0.73 -2.01
N GLU A 45 7.89 0.13 -1.80
CA GLU A 45 7.55 1.24 -2.70
C GLU A 45 8.59 2.36 -2.62
N ASN A 46 9.77 2.09 -3.11
CA ASN A 46 10.86 3.05 -3.23
C ASN A 46 11.74 2.70 -4.44
N PRO A 47 12.58 3.63 -4.94
CA PRO A 47 13.38 3.39 -6.14
C PRO A 47 14.33 2.20 -6.06
N ASP A 48 14.84 1.87 -4.87
CA ASP A 48 15.84 0.82 -4.68
C ASP A 48 15.21 -0.58 -4.59
N ASP A 49 13.97 -0.66 -4.09
CA ASP A 49 13.29 -1.92 -3.79
C ASP A 49 12.05 -2.20 -4.65
N VAL A 50 11.75 -1.35 -5.65
CA VAL A 50 10.54 -1.46 -6.47
C VAL A 50 10.33 -2.85 -7.09
N ASP A 51 11.40 -3.55 -7.45
CA ASP A 51 11.31 -4.92 -7.97
C ASP A 51 10.76 -5.90 -6.95
N LYS A 52 11.01 -5.68 -5.66
CA LYS A 52 10.44 -6.48 -4.57
C LYS A 52 8.96 -6.17 -4.39
N ALA A 53 8.54 -4.90 -4.55
CA ALA A 53 7.13 -4.53 -4.54
C ALA A 53 6.38 -5.20 -5.70
N ILE A 54 6.94 -5.13 -6.92
CA ILE A 54 6.36 -5.76 -8.12
C ILE A 54 6.25 -7.29 -7.99
N ALA A 55 7.19 -7.94 -7.34
CA ALA A 55 7.16 -9.40 -7.13
C ALA A 55 5.95 -9.89 -6.30
N LEU A 56 5.29 -9.00 -5.56
CA LEU A 56 4.10 -9.32 -4.76
C LEU A 56 2.80 -9.34 -5.57
N TYR A 57 2.82 -8.86 -6.82
CA TYR A 57 1.68 -8.94 -7.73
C TYR A 57 1.59 -10.29 -8.45
N THR A 58 0.37 -10.65 -8.86
CA THR A 58 0.16 -11.75 -9.82
C THR A 58 0.67 -11.35 -11.21
N ASP A 59 0.95 -12.34 -12.08
CA ASP A 59 1.45 -12.09 -13.43
C ASP A 59 0.48 -11.28 -14.31
N ASP A 60 -0.82 -11.38 -14.03
CA ASP A 60 -1.92 -10.69 -14.72
C ASP A 60 -2.43 -9.48 -13.92
N VAL A 61 -1.56 -8.81 -13.19
CA VAL A 61 -1.89 -7.65 -12.37
C VAL A 61 -2.64 -6.57 -13.13
N VAL A 62 -3.59 -5.91 -12.44
CA VAL A 62 -4.20 -4.66 -12.87
C VAL A 62 -3.93 -3.59 -11.81
N TRP A 63 -3.28 -2.51 -12.19
CA TRP A 63 -3.09 -1.33 -11.35
C TRP A 63 -3.87 -0.14 -11.89
N GLU A 64 -4.64 0.53 -11.04
CA GLU A 64 -5.51 1.64 -11.42
C GLU A 64 -5.30 2.87 -10.56
N GLY A 65 -5.18 4.03 -11.22
CA GLY A 65 -5.29 5.35 -10.62
C GLY A 65 -6.50 6.11 -11.21
N PRO A 66 -7.74 5.84 -10.73
CA PRO A 66 -8.96 6.37 -11.35
C PRO A 66 -9.01 7.89 -11.42
N VAL A 67 -8.50 8.57 -10.38
CA VAL A 67 -8.47 10.06 -10.33
C VAL A 67 -7.59 10.64 -11.44
N ARG A 68 -6.51 9.95 -11.79
CA ARG A 68 -5.62 10.34 -12.88
C ARG A 68 -5.98 9.71 -14.24
N GLY A 69 -7.01 8.82 -14.27
CA GLY A 69 -7.42 8.11 -15.48
C GLY A 69 -6.36 7.16 -16.02
N ARG A 70 -5.70 6.40 -15.14
CA ARG A 70 -4.61 5.47 -15.50
C ARG A 70 -4.96 4.03 -15.15
N VAL A 71 -4.59 3.13 -16.07
CA VAL A 71 -4.68 1.67 -15.88
C VAL A 71 -3.42 1.04 -16.49
N TYR A 72 -2.80 0.13 -15.77
CA TYR A 72 -1.64 -0.64 -16.20
C TYR A 72 -1.93 -2.14 -15.96
N THR A 73 -1.53 -3.00 -16.89
CA THR A 73 -1.95 -4.42 -16.92
C THR A 73 -0.81 -5.42 -17.00
N ASP A 74 0.42 -4.97 -16.76
CA ASP A 74 1.60 -5.84 -16.70
C ASP A 74 2.65 -5.27 -15.73
N HIS A 75 3.54 -6.13 -15.24
CA HIS A 75 4.58 -5.78 -14.27
C HIS A 75 5.49 -4.65 -14.75
N ALA A 76 5.86 -4.63 -16.05
CA ALA A 76 6.78 -3.62 -16.57
C ALA A 76 6.10 -2.25 -16.61
N ALA A 77 4.83 -2.17 -17.01
CA ALA A 77 4.06 -0.94 -17.02
C ALA A 77 3.78 -0.42 -15.59
N VAL A 78 3.44 -1.31 -14.66
CA VAL A 78 3.25 -0.94 -13.24
C VAL A 78 4.57 -0.44 -12.64
N LYS A 79 5.69 -1.13 -12.86
CA LYS A 79 7.01 -0.67 -12.40
C LYS A 79 7.36 0.70 -12.97
N ALA A 80 7.14 0.93 -14.28
CA ALA A 80 7.40 2.21 -14.90
C ALA A 80 6.55 3.34 -14.26
N ALA A 81 5.27 3.06 -13.95
CA ALA A 81 4.40 4.00 -13.26
C ALA A 81 4.91 4.35 -11.85
N TYR A 82 5.39 3.39 -11.08
CA TYR A 82 6.02 3.64 -9.77
C TYR A 82 7.28 4.49 -9.88
N LEU A 83 8.15 4.20 -10.86
CA LEU A 83 9.35 5.01 -11.08
C LEU A 83 8.99 6.46 -11.44
N ASP A 84 7.93 6.69 -12.22
CA ASP A 84 7.41 8.03 -12.52
C ASP A 84 6.85 8.71 -11.25
N ILE A 85 6.16 7.98 -10.37
CA ILE A 85 5.70 8.48 -9.08
C ILE A 85 6.89 8.90 -8.21
N PHE A 86 7.90 8.06 -8.04
CA PHE A 86 9.09 8.36 -7.23
C PHE A 86 9.90 9.51 -7.80
N ALA A 87 9.98 9.64 -9.14
CA ALA A 87 10.64 10.76 -9.81
C ALA A 87 9.85 12.08 -9.66
N THR A 88 8.57 12.02 -9.29
CA THR A 88 7.68 13.19 -9.19
C THR A 88 7.41 13.60 -7.76
N LEU A 89 7.25 12.64 -6.84
CA LEU A 89 6.83 12.88 -5.46
C LEU A 89 7.91 12.41 -4.48
N GLN A 90 8.36 13.31 -3.64
CA GLN A 90 9.16 12.98 -2.47
C GLN A 90 8.24 12.80 -1.27
N LEU A 91 8.19 11.61 -0.71
CA LEU A 91 7.45 11.32 0.51
C LEU A 91 8.15 11.94 1.72
N ASN A 92 7.47 12.84 2.43
CA ASN A 92 7.96 13.43 3.68
C ASN A 92 7.46 12.64 4.90
N LYS A 93 6.18 12.20 4.85
CA LYS A 93 5.56 11.43 5.91
C LYS A 93 4.34 10.69 5.36
N ALA A 94 4.15 9.45 5.78
CA ALA A 94 2.89 8.72 5.63
C ALA A 94 2.29 8.40 7.01
N THR A 95 0.97 8.40 7.08
CA THR A 95 0.22 8.03 8.29
C THR A 95 -0.94 7.16 7.87
N THR A 96 -0.90 5.89 8.25
CA THR A 96 -2.03 4.97 8.06
C THR A 96 -3.13 5.34 9.03
N LEU A 97 -4.33 5.53 8.52
CA LEU A 97 -5.53 5.82 9.32
C LEU A 97 -6.28 4.54 9.67
N ARG A 98 -6.37 3.63 8.70
CA ARG A 98 -6.96 2.31 8.90
C ARG A 98 -6.49 1.36 7.81
N ARG A 99 -6.32 0.09 8.19
CA ARG A 99 -6.08 -1.02 7.26
C ARG A 99 -6.77 -2.25 7.79
N PHE A 100 -7.47 -2.98 6.94
CA PHE A 100 -8.09 -4.25 7.29
C PHE A 100 -8.18 -5.14 6.05
N ALA A 101 -8.34 -6.43 6.28
CA ALA A 101 -8.39 -7.42 5.22
C ALA A 101 -9.54 -8.41 5.39
N THR A 102 -9.92 -8.98 4.25
CA THR A 102 -10.68 -10.22 4.13
C THR A 102 -9.84 -11.25 3.37
N GLU A 103 -10.43 -12.38 3.03
CA GLU A 103 -9.79 -13.39 2.18
C GLU A 103 -9.46 -12.88 0.78
N GLN A 104 -10.25 -11.91 0.26
CA GLN A 104 -10.15 -11.44 -1.13
C GLN A 104 -9.72 -9.98 -1.25
N PHE A 105 -9.74 -9.20 -0.17
CA PHE A 105 -9.49 -7.76 -0.22
C PHE A 105 -8.62 -7.27 0.93
N VAL A 106 -7.79 -6.26 0.64
CA VAL A 106 -7.22 -5.39 1.67
C VAL A 106 -7.68 -3.96 1.37
N PHE A 107 -8.24 -3.31 2.37
CA PHE A 107 -8.52 -1.89 2.36
C PHE A 107 -7.43 -1.15 3.12
N ASP A 108 -6.91 -0.08 2.53
CA ASP A 108 -5.92 0.80 3.15
C ASP A 108 -6.35 2.25 2.97
N ASP A 109 -6.22 3.03 4.03
CA ASP A 109 -6.57 4.45 4.04
C ASP A 109 -5.48 5.20 4.80
N GLN A 110 -4.77 6.10 4.10
CA GLN A 110 -3.62 6.82 4.63
C GLN A 110 -3.59 8.26 4.18
N VAL A 111 -2.86 9.08 4.92
CA VAL A 111 -2.51 10.45 4.54
C VAL A 111 -1.02 10.54 4.31
N ALA A 112 -0.62 11.02 3.15
CA ALA A 112 0.77 11.28 2.78
C ALA A 112 1.02 12.79 2.68
N ASP A 113 2.09 13.26 3.34
CA ASP A 113 2.69 14.56 3.14
C ASP A 113 3.80 14.38 2.10
N VAL A 114 3.69 15.02 0.96
CA VAL A 114 4.63 14.88 -0.13
C VAL A 114 5.06 16.23 -0.69
N THR A 115 6.26 16.28 -1.29
CA THR A 115 6.74 17.42 -2.05
C THR A 115 6.85 17.03 -3.52
N VAL A 116 6.32 17.85 -4.43
CA VAL A 116 6.46 17.66 -5.88
C VAL A 116 7.89 18.05 -6.29
N VAL A 117 8.68 17.09 -6.72
CA VAL A 117 10.09 17.26 -7.11
C VAL A 117 10.32 17.06 -8.61
N GLY A 118 9.32 16.59 -9.35
CA GLY A 118 9.40 16.34 -10.79
C GLY A 118 8.04 16.44 -11.48
N ASP A 119 7.99 16.05 -12.76
CA ASP A 119 6.82 16.21 -13.63
C ASP A 119 6.46 14.93 -14.42
N LYS A 120 6.96 13.77 -13.98
CA LYS A 120 6.75 12.50 -14.69
C LYS A 120 5.36 11.90 -14.45
N MET A 121 4.76 12.19 -13.31
CA MET A 121 3.45 11.65 -12.95
C MET A 121 2.33 12.32 -13.76
N PRO A 122 1.65 11.59 -14.65
CA PRO A 122 0.64 12.20 -15.51
C PRO A 122 -0.60 12.62 -14.74
N ASN A 123 -1.19 13.76 -15.15
CA ASN A 123 -2.45 14.30 -14.60
C ASN A 123 -2.41 14.64 -13.10
N LEU A 124 -1.23 14.92 -12.53
CA LEU A 124 -1.12 15.28 -11.10
C LEU A 124 -1.75 16.67 -10.82
N GLY A 125 -1.61 17.64 -11.73
CA GLY A 125 -2.21 18.98 -11.61
C GLY A 125 -1.48 19.95 -10.69
N PHE A 126 -0.31 19.61 -10.16
CA PHE A 126 0.54 20.43 -9.28
C PHE A 126 1.91 20.67 -9.91
N LYS A 127 2.68 21.61 -9.35
CA LYS A 127 3.96 22.05 -9.89
C LYS A 127 5.12 21.58 -9.00
N VAL A 128 6.29 21.47 -9.59
CA VAL A 128 7.55 21.27 -8.83
C VAL A 128 7.71 22.38 -7.80
N GLY A 129 7.96 21.97 -6.56
CA GLY A 129 8.04 22.81 -5.38
C GLY A 129 6.75 22.87 -4.55
N ASP A 130 5.61 22.45 -5.07
CA ASP A 130 4.37 22.37 -4.29
C ASP A 130 4.50 21.26 -3.21
N ARG A 131 4.01 21.55 -2.00
CA ARG A 131 3.85 20.56 -0.94
C ARG A 131 2.38 20.18 -0.81
N LEU A 132 2.11 18.89 -0.79
CA LEU A 132 0.76 18.36 -0.84
C LEU A 132 0.45 17.53 0.41
N SER A 133 -0.81 17.57 0.82
CA SER A 133 -1.44 16.55 1.65
C SER A 133 -2.29 15.66 0.75
N MET A 134 -1.95 14.39 0.65
CA MET A 134 -2.66 13.43 -0.19
C MET A 134 -3.42 12.45 0.70
N ARG A 135 -4.74 12.32 0.48
CA ARG A 135 -5.49 11.17 0.99
C ARG A 135 -5.38 10.05 -0.03
N LEU A 136 -4.81 8.96 0.40
CA LEU A 136 -4.62 7.76 -0.41
C LEU A 136 -5.53 6.66 0.15
N VAL A 137 -6.45 6.19 -0.69
CA VAL A 137 -7.31 5.05 -0.36
C VAL A 137 -7.01 3.97 -1.37
N HIS A 138 -6.48 2.85 -0.90
CA HIS A 138 -6.19 1.70 -1.74
C HIS A 138 -7.20 0.58 -1.48
N CYS A 139 -7.63 -0.04 -2.56
CA CYS A 139 -8.35 -1.30 -2.53
C CYS A 139 -7.52 -2.34 -3.28
N PHE A 140 -7.02 -3.34 -2.57
CA PHE A 140 -6.28 -4.45 -3.16
C PHE A 140 -7.21 -5.65 -3.30
N GLU A 141 -7.30 -6.22 -4.50
CA GLU A 141 -7.90 -7.53 -4.71
C GLU A 141 -6.80 -8.58 -4.59
N MET A 142 -7.02 -9.57 -3.73
CA MET A 142 -6.04 -10.61 -3.42
C MET A 142 -6.44 -11.93 -4.05
N ARG A 143 -5.47 -12.64 -4.62
CA ARG A 143 -5.67 -13.95 -5.19
C ARG A 143 -4.45 -14.83 -4.91
N ASP A 144 -4.68 -16.00 -4.33
CA ASP A 144 -3.65 -16.98 -3.98
C ASP A 144 -2.50 -16.37 -3.16
N GLY A 145 -2.86 -15.42 -2.26
CA GLY A 145 -1.92 -14.72 -1.40
C GLY A 145 -1.02 -13.69 -2.09
N LYS A 146 -1.38 -13.24 -3.29
CA LYS A 146 -0.71 -12.17 -4.05
C LYS A 146 -1.70 -11.05 -4.40
N ILE A 147 -1.21 -9.88 -4.76
CA ILE A 147 -2.02 -8.75 -5.21
C ILE A 147 -2.39 -8.99 -6.68
N ALA A 148 -3.67 -9.20 -6.98
CA ALA A 148 -4.17 -9.35 -8.34
C ALA A 148 -4.59 -8.00 -8.95
N ARG A 149 -5.08 -7.08 -8.10
CA ARG A 149 -5.45 -5.72 -8.53
C ARG A 149 -5.19 -4.74 -7.41
N GLU A 150 -4.73 -3.57 -7.79
CA GLU A 150 -4.63 -2.42 -6.90
C GLU A 150 -5.38 -1.24 -7.51
N ILE A 151 -6.24 -0.61 -6.72
CA ILE A 151 -6.96 0.61 -7.08
C ILE A 151 -6.55 1.69 -6.09
N ALA A 152 -5.85 2.73 -6.59
CA ALA A 152 -5.40 3.85 -5.79
C ALA A 152 -6.27 5.11 -6.05
N TYR A 153 -7.08 5.50 -5.07
CA TYR A 153 -7.81 6.76 -5.09
C TYR A 153 -6.97 7.84 -4.41
N GLU A 154 -6.48 8.79 -5.21
CA GLU A 154 -5.54 9.83 -4.80
C GLU A 154 -6.25 11.18 -4.73
N ILE A 155 -6.45 11.74 -3.55
CA ILE A 155 -7.04 13.07 -3.38
C ILE A 155 -5.95 14.02 -2.89
N SER A 156 -5.46 14.88 -3.77
CA SER A 156 -4.36 15.81 -3.49
C SER A 156 -4.87 17.18 -3.14
N ARG A 157 -4.29 17.80 -2.10
CA ARG A 157 -4.54 19.17 -1.66
C ARG A 157 -3.24 19.86 -1.32
N THR A 158 -3.22 21.19 -1.45
CA THR A 158 -2.09 21.99 -0.99
C THR A 158 -1.90 21.82 0.53
N TYR A 159 -0.69 21.49 0.95
CA TYR A 159 -0.35 21.37 2.36
C TYR A 159 -0.57 22.70 3.10
N GLY A 160 -1.18 22.64 4.29
CA GLY A 160 -1.49 23.83 5.08
C GLY A 160 -2.69 24.65 4.60
N GLY A 161 -3.33 24.23 3.49
CA GLY A 161 -4.60 24.79 3.05
C GLY A 161 -5.81 24.26 3.86
N PRO A 162 -7.04 24.70 3.54
CA PRO A 162 -8.24 24.18 4.17
C PRO A 162 -8.34 22.66 4.03
N ARG A 163 -8.62 21.97 5.13
CA ARG A 163 -8.73 20.52 5.20
C ARG A 163 -10.09 20.14 5.76
N ASP A 164 -11.09 20.13 4.91
CA ASP A 164 -12.46 19.89 5.39
C ASP A 164 -12.72 18.44 5.81
N HIS A 165 -11.91 17.47 5.34
CA HIS A 165 -12.24 16.05 5.52
C HIS A 165 -11.06 15.13 5.84
N ASP A 166 -9.82 15.63 5.87
CA ASP A 166 -8.62 14.82 6.16
C ASP A 166 -8.11 14.99 7.58
N ASP A 167 -8.60 16.00 8.30
CA ASP A 167 -8.24 16.16 9.69
C ASP A 167 -8.95 15.08 10.51
N ILE A 168 -8.15 14.35 11.28
CA ILE A 168 -8.70 13.45 12.29
C ILE A 168 -9.15 14.35 13.44
N PRO A 169 -10.46 14.44 13.77
CA PRO A 169 -10.93 15.28 14.86
C PRO A 169 -10.21 14.94 16.16
N GLU A 170 -9.99 15.93 17.00
CA GLU A 170 -9.40 15.73 18.33
C GLU A 170 -10.23 14.70 19.11
N GLY A 171 -9.54 13.72 19.70
CA GLY A 171 -10.19 12.61 20.41
C GLY A 171 -10.70 11.46 19.53
N SER A 172 -10.55 11.54 18.20
CA SER A 172 -10.84 10.41 17.32
C SER A 172 -9.83 9.28 17.54
N VAL A 173 -10.32 8.05 17.57
CA VAL A 173 -9.48 6.87 17.65
C VAL A 173 -9.03 6.53 16.23
N VAL A 174 -7.73 6.63 15.98
CA VAL A 174 -7.10 6.03 14.80
C VAL A 174 -6.89 4.56 15.13
N VAL A 175 -7.62 3.70 14.45
CA VAL A 175 -7.50 2.26 14.65
C VAL A 175 -6.45 1.74 13.68
N ASP A 176 -5.29 1.37 14.21
CA ASP A 176 -4.30 0.62 13.49
C ASP A 176 -4.68 -0.87 13.55
N TYR A 177 -5.26 -1.37 12.47
CA TYR A 177 -5.67 -2.77 12.36
C TYR A 177 -4.47 -3.72 12.11
N THR A 178 -3.27 -3.18 11.96
CA THR A 178 -2.04 -3.98 11.83
C THR A 178 -1.38 -4.25 13.18
N ALA A 179 -1.64 -3.41 14.17
CA ALA A 179 -1.12 -3.58 15.53
C ALA A 179 -1.84 -4.73 16.25
N GLY A 180 -1.36 -5.93 16.10
CA GLY A 180 -1.89 -7.09 16.84
C GLY A 180 -2.04 -8.40 16.05
N HIS A 181 -1.45 -8.46 14.87
CA HIS A 181 -1.37 -9.68 14.06
C HIS A 181 0.03 -10.27 14.05
#